data_0235c1b51a90bc6e52ba249a650e2377
#
_entry.id   0235c1b51a90bc6e52ba249a650e2377
#
_cell.length_a   1.000
_cell.length_b   1.000
_cell.length_c   1.000
_cell.angle_alpha   90.00
_cell.angle_beta   90.00
_cell.angle_gamma   90.00
#
_symmetry.space_group_name_H-M   'P 1'
#
loop_
_entity.id
_entity.type
_entity.pdbx_description
1 polymer ?
#
loop_
_entity_poly.entity_id
_entity_poly.type
_entity_poly.pdbx_seq_one_letter_code
_entity_poly.pdbx_strand_id
1 'polypeptide(L)'
;MAVAGRFIKRWSGAILIMLMIYVFSSRTGRELPHFGWADAVIKKGGHVLGYGLLALSYWQAFGWQPGRMAQAWALAVLYGFSDELHQSFVPGRHASAWDLLLFDATGAALALWVERRIGTRSERSRRAN
;
A
#
# COMPACT_ATOMS: atom_id res chain seq x y z
N MET A 1 18.08 20.80 11.82
CA MET A 1 16.92 21.11 10.94
C MET A 1 17.00 20.41 9.57
N ALA A 2 18.15 20.35 8.90
CA ALA A 2 18.28 19.71 7.57
C ALA A 2 18.00 18.18 7.54
N VAL A 3 18.24 17.45 8.62
CA VAL A 3 18.00 15.97 8.69
C VAL A 3 16.52 15.67 8.78
N ALA A 4 15.78 16.39 9.62
CA ALA A 4 14.33 16.24 9.78
C ALA A 4 13.57 16.56 8.47
N GLY A 5 13.97 17.62 7.77
CA GLY A 5 13.35 17.98 6.49
C GLY A 5 13.58 16.93 5.39
N ARG A 6 14.76 16.33 5.34
CA ARG A 6 15.05 15.22 4.39
C ARG A 6 14.27 13.96 4.74
N PHE A 7 14.11 13.64 6.00
CA PHE A 7 13.31 12.51 6.46
C PHE A 7 11.85 12.71 6.07
N ILE A 8 11.23 13.83 6.40
CA ILE A 8 9.84 14.15 6.06
C ILE A 8 9.62 14.06 4.56
N LYS A 9 10.52 14.65 3.75
CA LYS A 9 10.41 14.59 2.28
C LYS A 9 10.46 13.17 1.73
N ARG A 10 11.26 12.28 2.32
CA ARG A 10 11.35 10.88 1.89
C ARG A 10 10.12 10.06 2.24
N TRP A 11 9.49 10.34 3.40
CA TRP A 11 8.35 9.59 3.91
C TRP A 11 7.00 10.19 3.56
N SER A 12 6.96 11.38 2.97
CA SER A 12 5.73 12.11 2.65
C SER A 12 4.77 11.31 1.77
N GLY A 13 5.28 10.56 0.79
CA GLY A 13 4.47 9.70 -0.07
C GLY A 13 3.77 8.60 0.72
N ALA A 14 4.49 7.90 1.59
CA ALA A 14 3.93 6.86 2.44
C ALA A 14 2.89 7.44 3.41
N ILE A 15 3.20 8.56 4.06
CA ILE A 15 2.27 9.24 4.97
C ILE A 15 0.99 9.66 4.25
N LEU A 16 1.10 10.22 3.04
CA LEU A 16 -0.06 10.61 2.25
C LEU A 16 -0.96 9.42 1.92
N ILE A 17 -0.37 8.29 1.48
CA ILE A 17 -1.13 7.09 1.15
C ILE A 17 -1.76 6.48 2.41
N MET A 18 -1.05 6.44 3.54
CA MET A 18 -1.60 6.01 4.82
C MET A 18 -2.83 6.84 5.22
N LEU A 19 -2.75 8.17 5.08
CA LEU A 19 -3.88 9.06 5.36
C LEU A 19 -5.04 8.82 4.42
N MET A 20 -4.79 8.60 3.13
CA MET A 20 -5.84 8.27 2.16
C MET A 20 -6.54 6.95 2.53
N ILE A 21 -5.78 5.90 2.81
CA ILE A 21 -6.34 4.61 3.24
C ILE A 21 -7.18 4.81 4.51
N TYR A 22 -6.65 5.52 5.52
CA TYR A 22 -7.36 5.80 6.76
C TYR A 22 -8.70 6.52 6.53
N VAL A 23 -8.73 7.56 5.68
CA VAL A 23 -9.96 8.28 5.35
C VAL A 23 -10.99 7.36 4.70
N PHE A 24 -10.59 6.52 3.74
CA PHE A 24 -11.49 5.57 3.10
C PHE A 24 -11.96 4.49 4.07
N SER A 25 -11.08 3.99 4.93
CA SER A 25 -11.40 2.98 5.94
C SER A 25 -12.33 3.50 7.02
N SER A 26 -12.28 4.80 7.32
CA SER A 26 -13.14 5.44 8.32
C SER A 26 -14.56 5.71 7.81
N ARG A 27 -14.82 5.58 6.50
CA ARG A 27 -16.16 5.75 5.94
C ARG A 27 -17.05 4.56 6.29
N THR A 28 -18.27 4.84 6.72
CA THR A 28 -19.27 3.79 6.97
C THR A 28 -19.66 3.07 5.67
N GLY A 29 -20.13 1.84 5.77
CA GLY A 29 -20.55 1.09 4.59
C GLY A 29 -21.64 1.80 3.77
N ARG A 30 -22.45 2.67 4.41
CA ARG A 30 -23.50 3.47 3.74
C ARG A 30 -22.97 4.68 2.98
N GLU A 31 -21.82 5.24 3.40
CA GLU A 31 -21.20 6.41 2.76
C GLU A 31 -20.35 6.03 1.54
N LEU A 32 -20.00 4.76 1.41
CA LEU A 32 -19.23 4.29 0.27
C LEU A 32 -20.15 4.12 -0.95
N PRO A 33 -19.67 4.49 -2.15
CA PRO A 33 -20.43 4.22 -3.38
C PRO A 33 -20.71 2.74 -3.55
N HIS A 34 -21.92 2.43 -4.01
CA HIS A 34 -22.34 1.07 -4.34
C HIS A 34 -22.34 0.87 -5.85
N PHE A 35 -21.58 -0.12 -6.31
CA PHE A 35 -21.40 -0.44 -7.74
C PHE A 35 -22.16 -1.70 -8.15
N GLY A 36 -23.20 -2.06 -7.40
CA GLY A 36 -24.00 -3.26 -7.65
C GLY A 36 -23.15 -4.54 -7.61
N TRP A 37 -23.23 -5.36 -8.64
CA TRP A 37 -22.50 -6.62 -8.75
C TRP A 37 -20.97 -6.45 -8.79
N ALA A 38 -20.47 -5.30 -9.28
CA ALA A 38 -19.05 -5.00 -9.36
C ALA A 38 -18.47 -4.48 -8.04
N ASP A 39 -19.29 -4.22 -7.02
CA ASP A 39 -18.87 -3.57 -5.77
C ASP A 39 -17.71 -4.28 -5.09
N ALA A 40 -17.79 -5.61 -4.97
CA ALA A 40 -16.74 -6.41 -4.34
C ALA A 40 -15.41 -6.33 -5.13
N VAL A 41 -15.47 -6.37 -6.46
CA VAL A 41 -14.28 -6.31 -7.32
C VAL A 41 -13.60 -4.95 -7.22
N ILE A 42 -14.37 -3.87 -7.25
CA ILE A 42 -13.86 -2.51 -7.17
C ILE A 42 -13.24 -2.23 -5.80
N LYS A 43 -13.91 -2.64 -4.72
CA LYS A 43 -13.40 -2.45 -3.36
C LYS A 43 -12.13 -3.26 -3.11
N LYS A 44 -12.10 -4.54 -3.49
CA LYS A 44 -10.92 -5.40 -3.35
C LYS A 44 -9.78 -4.96 -4.27
N GLY A 45 -10.07 -4.54 -5.49
CA GLY A 45 -9.10 -3.92 -6.38
C GLY A 45 -8.49 -2.64 -5.81
N GLY A 46 -9.29 -1.83 -5.13
CA GLY A 46 -8.83 -0.65 -4.39
C GLY A 46 -7.85 -1.00 -3.27
N HIS A 47 -8.08 -2.09 -2.52
CA HIS A 47 -7.13 -2.61 -1.52
C HIS A 47 -5.81 -3.04 -2.17
N VAL A 48 -5.84 -3.87 -3.21
CA VAL A 48 -4.63 -4.30 -3.92
C VAL A 48 -3.80 -3.11 -4.40
N LEU A 49 -4.44 -2.12 -5.03
CA LEU A 49 -3.76 -0.92 -5.51
C LEU A 49 -3.25 -0.03 -4.38
N GLY A 50 -4.07 0.23 -3.36
CA GLY A 50 -3.71 1.08 -2.22
C GLY A 50 -2.51 0.55 -1.45
N TYR A 51 -2.52 -0.74 -1.11
CA TYR A 51 -1.42 -1.37 -0.38
C TYR A 51 -0.20 -1.63 -1.26
N GLY A 52 -0.38 -1.85 -2.56
CA GLY A 52 0.71 -1.87 -3.54
C GLY A 52 1.45 -0.54 -3.59
N LEU A 53 0.72 0.57 -3.71
CA LEU A 53 1.29 1.93 -3.69
C LEU A 53 1.94 2.25 -2.34
N LEU A 54 1.35 1.81 -1.22
CA LEU A 54 1.93 2.00 0.10
C LEU A 54 3.27 1.30 0.23
N ALA A 55 3.36 0.02 -0.20
CA ALA A 55 4.61 -0.73 -0.17
C ALA A 55 5.70 -0.09 -1.04
N LEU A 56 5.36 0.39 -2.24
CA LEU A 56 6.27 1.14 -3.11
C LEU A 56 6.75 2.43 -2.46
N SER A 57 5.85 3.16 -1.78
CA SER A 57 6.21 4.40 -1.08
C SER A 57 7.14 4.14 0.10
N TYR A 58 6.97 3.04 0.84
CA TYR A 58 7.92 2.63 1.86
C TYR A 58 9.27 2.26 1.26
N TRP A 59 9.29 1.51 0.15
CA TRP A 59 10.55 1.16 -0.51
C TRP A 59 11.27 2.38 -1.07
N GLN A 60 10.52 3.35 -1.62
CA GLN A 60 11.04 4.65 -2.00
C GLN A 60 11.67 5.39 -0.80
N ALA A 61 11.00 5.40 0.36
CA ALA A 61 11.51 6.00 1.58
C ALA A 61 12.81 5.34 2.05
N PHE A 62 12.99 4.05 1.80
CA PHE A 62 14.25 3.31 2.01
C PHE A 62 15.28 3.52 0.89
N GLY A 63 15.02 4.40 -0.08
CA GLY A 63 15.96 4.72 -1.17
C GLY A 63 16.07 3.62 -2.21
N TRP A 64 15.01 2.86 -2.45
CA TRP A 64 14.93 1.77 -3.44
C TRP A 64 15.95 0.65 -3.24
N GLN A 65 16.47 0.48 -2.01
CA GLN A 65 17.46 -0.54 -1.69
C GLN A 65 16.83 -1.95 -1.80
N PRO A 66 17.38 -2.86 -2.65
CA PRO A 66 16.82 -4.22 -2.82
C PRO A 66 16.70 -5.01 -1.51
N GLY A 67 17.67 -4.86 -0.59
CA GLY A 67 17.65 -5.49 0.74
C GLY A 67 16.57 -4.96 1.69
N ARG A 68 15.90 -3.86 1.35
CA ARG A 68 14.82 -3.25 2.14
C ARG A 68 13.41 -3.58 1.65
N MET A 69 13.27 -4.34 0.55
CA MET A 69 11.96 -4.71 0.01
C MET A 69 11.08 -5.47 1.02
N ALA A 70 11.67 -6.45 1.71
CA ALA A 70 10.94 -7.22 2.73
C ALA A 70 10.45 -6.33 3.88
N GLN A 71 11.22 -5.32 4.26
CA GLN A 71 10.83 -4.35 5.28
C GLN A 71 9.70 -3.45 4.78
N ALA A 72 9.75 -2.99 3.52
CA ALA A 72 8.68 -2.21 2.92
C ALA A 72 7.36 -3.01 2.86
N TRP A 73 7.44 -4.28 2.46
CA TRP A 73 6.31 -5.20 2.48
C TRP A 73 5.75 -5.40 3.89
N ALA A 74 6.63 -5.70 4.87
CA ALA A 74 6.23 -5.91 6.25
C ALA A 74 5.54 -4.69 6.86
N LEU A 75 6.02 -3.47 6.58
CA LEU A 75 5.38 -2.23 7.02
C LEU A 75 4.00 -2.04 6.39
N ALA A 76 3.83 -2.37 5.10
CA ALA A 76 2.53 -2.30 4.45
C ALA A 76 1.53 -3.30 5.06
N VAL A 77 1.97 -4.54 5.35
CA VAL A 77 1.14 -5.57 6.01
C VAL A 77 0.78 -5.16 7.44
N LEU A 78 1.73 -4.62 8.21
CA LEU A 78 1.47 -4.12 9.56
C LEU A 78 0.46 -2.96 9.55
N TYR A 79 0.57 -2.06 8.59
CA TYR A 79 -0.42 -1.01 8.42
C TYR A 79 -1.79 -1.58 8.04
N GLY A 80 -1.84 -2.56 7.13
CA GLY A 80 -3.06 -3.27 6.78
C GLY A 80 -3.73 -3.94 7.99
N PHE A 81 -2.94 -4.57 8.86
CA PHE A 81 -3.46 -5.13 10.11
C PHE A 81 -4.07 -4.06 11.01
N SER A 82 -3.42 -2.89 11.15
CA SER A 82 -3.96 -1.77 11.93
C SER A 82 -5.22 -1.19 11.30
N ASP A 83 -5.29 -1.17 9.97
CA ASP A 83 -6.46 -0.71 9.22
C ASP A 83 -7.66 -1.66 9.39
N GLU A 84 -7.44 -2.97 9.29
CA GLU A 84 -8.47 -3.98 9.56
C GLU A 84 -8.99 -3.88 11.00
N LEU A 85 -8.10 -3.69 11.97
CA LEU A 85 -8.48 -3.47 13.35
C LEU A 85 -9.33 -2.19 13.49
N HIS A 86 -8.95 -1.11 12.84
CA HIS A 86 -9.73 0.13 12.80
C HIS A 86 -11.11 -0.09 12.18
N GLN A 87 -11.18 -0.79 11.04
CA GLN A 87 -12.44 -1.09 10.35
C GLN A 87 -13.40 -1.92 11.20
N SER A 88 -12.90 -2.76 12.12
CA SER A 88 -13.74 -3.54 13.04
C SER A 88 -14.60 -2.66 13.96
N PHE A 89 -14.19 -1.40 14.19
CA PHE A 89 -14.94 -0.42 14.98
C PHE A 89 -15.84 0.50 14.15
N VAL A 90 -15.76 0.43 12.81
CA VAL A 90 -16.55 1.30 11.92
C VAL A 90 -17.89 0.63 11.57
N PRO A 91 -19.05 1.28 11.84
CA PRO A 91 -20.36 0.71 11.55
C PRO A 91 -20.54 0.33 10.08
N GLY A 92 -21.03 -0.87 9.82
CA GLY A 92 -21.29 -1.38 8.46
C GLY A 92 -20.03 -1.78 7.68
N ARG A 93 -18.88 -1.88 8.35
CA ARG A 93 -17.66 -2.47 7.80
C ARG A 93 -17.46 -3.87 8.38
N HIS A 94 -16.91 -4.74 7.58
CA HIS A 94 -16.54 -6.09 7.98
C HIS A 94 -15.03 -6.23 7.86
N ALA A 95 -14.35 -6.24 9.00
CA ALA A 95 -12.92 -6.54 9.06
C ALA A 95 -12.70 -8.02 8.72
N SER A 96 -11.72 -8.32 7.90
CA SER A 96 -11.43 -9.68 7.44
C SER A 96 -9.92 -9.93 7.34
N ALA A 97 -9.41 -10.79 8.20
CA ALA A 97 -8.02 -11.24 8.11
C ALA A 97 -7.69 -11.87 6.74
N TRP A 98 -8.68 -12.43 6.06
CA TRP A 98 -8.53 -12.96 4.71
C TRP A 98 -8.34 -11.85 3.67
N ASP A 99 -9.03 -10.73 3.80
CA ASP A 99 -8.85 -9.58 2.90
C ASP A 99 -7.45 -8.99 3.06
N LEU A 100 -6.95 -8.87 4.30
CA LEU A 100 -5.56 -8.50 4.56
C LEU A 100 -4.56 -9.42 3.85
N LEU A 101 -4.70 -10.73 4.04
CA LEU A 101 -3.74 -11.70 3.49
C LEU A 101 -3.84 -11.82 1.96
N LEU A 102 -5.06 -11.89 1.42
CA LEU A 102 -5.28 -12.15 0.00
C LEU A 102 -5.15 -10.90 -0.88
N PHE A 103 -5.50 -9.72 -0.38
CA PHE A 103 -5.51 -8.50 -1.18
C PHE A 103 -4.40 -7.54 -0.79
N ASP A 104 -4.28 -7.18 0.47
CA ASP A 104 -3.32 -6.16 0.92
C ASP A 104 -1.88 -6.68 0.85
N ALA A 105 -1.60 -7.83 1.45
CA ALA A 105 -0.26 -8.43 1.45
C ALA A 105 0.18 -8.86 0.04
N THR A 106 -0.75 -9.41 -0.75
CA THR A 106 -0.47 -9.83 -2.13
C THR A 106 -0.28 -8.63 -3.04
N GLY A 107 -1.11 -7.59 -2.91
CA GLY A 107 -0.98 -6.34 -3.67
C GLY A 107 0.36 -5.66 -3.40
N ALA A 108 0.76 -5.57 -2.13
CA ALA A 108 2.05 -5.06 -1.72
C ALA A 108 3.22 -5.86 -2.33
N ALA A 109 3.18 -7.19 -2.25
CA ALA A 109 4.21 -8.07 -2.80
C ALA A 109 4.31 -7.98 -4.33
N LEU A 110 3.16 -7.95 -5.01
CA LEU A 110 3.10 -7.86 -6.47
C LEU A 110 3.68 -6.53 -6.97
N ALA A 111 3.31 -5.42 -6.35
CA ALA A 111 3.80 -4.11 -6.73
C ALA A 111 5.34 -4.00 -6.58
N LEU A 112 5.88 -4.47 -5.47
CA LEU A 112 7.33 -4.52 -5.24
C LEU A 112 8.05 -5.41 -6.25
N TRP A 113 7.48 -6.57 -6.56
CA TRP A 113 8.05 -7.50 -7.54
C TRP A 113 8.07 -6.90 -8.95
N VAL A 114 6.97 -6.29 -9.39
CA VAL A 114 6.86 -5.63 -10.69
C VAL A 114 7.90 -4.51 -10.82
N GLU A 115 7.97 -3.61 -9.83
CA GLU A 115 8.92 -2.50 -9.84
C GLU A 115 10.37 -2.98 -9.88
N ARG A 116 10.71 -4.01 -9.11
CA ARG A 116 12.04 -4.62 -9.16
C ARG A 116 12.37 -5.17 -10.57
N ARG A 117 11.40 -5.78 -11.25
CA ARG A 117 11.60 -6.32 -12.61
C ARG A 117 11.79 -5.24 -13.65
N ILE A 118 11.03 -4.15 -13.54
CA ILE A 118 11.15 -3.00 -14.45
C ILE A 118 12.48 -2.28 -14.21
N GLY A 119 12.83 -2.00 -12.96
CA GLY A 119 14.09 -1.34 -12.59
C GLY A 119 15.32 -2.10 -13.08
N THR A 120 15.38 -3.41 -12.89
CA THR A 120 16.48 -4.24 -13.38
C THR A 120 16.58 -4.28 -14.91
N ARG A 121 15.48 -4.20 -15.63
CA ARG A 121 15.48 -4.10 -17.12
C ARG A 121 16.07 -2.78 -17.57
N SER A 122 15.66 -1.67 -16.93
CA SER A 122 16.15 -0.33 -17.28
C SER A 122 17.67 -0.19 -17.08
N GLU A 123 18.18 -0.73 -15.96
CA GLU A 123 19.65 -0.73 -15.71
C GLU A 123 20.44 -1.56 -16.71
N ARG A 124 19.91 -2.73 -17.09
CA ARG A 124 20.55 -3.58 -18.13
C ARG A 124 20.59 -2.88 -19.49
N SER A 125 19.51 -2.20 -19.89
CA SER A 125 19.45 -1.45 -21.14
C SER A 125 20.46 -0.29 -21.16
N ARG A 126 20.61 0.43 -20.05
CA ARG A 126 21.59 1.53 -19.92
C ARG A 126 23.07 1.08 -19.97
N ARG A 127 23.36 -0.15 -19.56
CA ARG A 127 24.71 -0.72 -19.61
C ARG A 127 25.07 -1.32 -20.99
N ALA A 128 24.07 -1.58 -21.84
CA ALA A 128 24.25 -2.16 -23.16
C ALA A 128 24.44 -1.12 -24.29
N ASN A 129 24.16 0.17 -24.00
CA ASN A 129 24.40 1.32 -24.88
C ASN A 129 25.60 2.15 -24.41
#